data_f931d0d229d114574bfe42036725f143
#
_entry.id   f931d0d229d114574bfe42036725f143
#
_cell.length_a   1.000
_cell.length_b   1.000
_cell.length_c   1.000
_cell.angle_alpha   90.00
_cell.angle_beta   90.00
_cell.angle_gamma   90.00
#
_symmetry.space_group_name_H-M   'P 1'
#
loop_
_entity.id
_entity.type
_entity.pdbx_description
1 polymer ?
#
loop_
_entity_poly.entity_id
_entity_poly.type
_entity_poly.pdbx_seq_one_letter_code
_entity_poly.pdbx_strand_id
1 'polypeptide(L)'
;MPLTVLQKQVLRILAANRSEESHFAGGLVLNAGEDSPRYSHDFDIFHEAEAEVARASCLDVHSLQSAGYEVHQTGGDWKNPASFRKAKLIHAEEQLEIDWAADCAFRFFPIEHDPVLGWRLHLFDMATNKALALAARSVTRDYVDIVELDRTYPLEAIVWAACGKDQGFSPMLLLEMMRRFARINPRQLETIQARQLDPVALKRDWIMMSERADAEITRVADTLPEIPLGVAFVDGKGSPGWIGRDSTLQIHRPTVRGCWPLVIPGPAEG
;
A
#
# COMPACT_ATOMS: atom_id res chain seq x y z
N MET A 1 12.80 16.42 -0.71
CA MET A 1 13.39 15.24 -1.38
C MET A 1 12.76 14.02 -0.76
N PRO A 2 12.15 13.16 -1.53
CA PRO A 2 11.43 12.00 -0.99
C PRO A 2 12.35 10.93 -0.40
N LEU A 3 13.49 10.67 -1.04
CA LEU A 3 14.47 9.68 -0.58
C LEU A 3 15.79 10.36 -0.25
N THR A 4 16.41 9.98 0.89
CA THR A 4 17.77 10.42 1.25
C THR A 4 18.79 9.86 0.27
N VAL A 5 20.02 10.37 0.31
CA VAL A 5 21.12 9.83 -0.51
C VAL A 5 21.37 8.37 -0.18
N LEU A 6 21.40 8.04 1.12
CA LEU A 6 21.56 6.66 1.59
C LEU A 6 20.41 5.77 1.10
N GLN A 7 19.16 6.22 1.22
CA GLN A 7 18.02 5.44 0.71
C GLN A 7 18.13 5.14 -0.78
N LYS A 8 18.55 6.11 -1.59
CA LYS A 8 18.74 5.91 -3.05
C LYS A 8 19.85 4.91 -3.36
N GLN A 9 20.93 4.91 -2.58
CA GLN A 9 22.04 3.95 -2.75
C GLN A 9 21.60 2.54 -2.37
N VAL A 10 20.98 2.38 -1.20
CA VAL A 10 20.44 1.10 -0.70
C VAL A 10 19.37 0.56 -1.65
N LEU A 11 18.45 1.43 -2.10
CA LEU A 11 17.40 1.05 -3.04
C LEU A 11 17.94 0.45 -4.34
N ARG A 12 19.00 1.02 -4.92
CA ARG A 12 19.62 0.48 -6.14
C ARG A 12 20.12 -0.96 -5.96
N ILE A 13 20.68 -1.26 -4.80
CA ILE A 13 21.17 -2.61 -4.47
C ILE A 13 19.99 -3.56 -4.31
N LEU A 14 19.00 -3.15 -3.53
CA LEU A 14 17.82 -3.97 -3.26
C LEU A 14 16.96 -4.17 -4.52
N ALA A 15 16.76 -3.14 -5.33
CA ALA A 15 15.97 -3.22 -6.56
C ALA A 15 16.52 -4.24 -7.57
N ALA A 16 17.83 -4.41 -7.63
CA ALA A 16 18.47 -5.40 -8.51
C ALA A 16 18.11 -6.85 -8.13
N ASN A 17 17.68 -7.09 -6.89
CA ASN A 17 17.31 -8.40 -6.38
C ASN A 17 15.77 -8.64 -6.41
N ARG A 18 14.99 -7.69 -6.94
CA ARG A 18 13.51 -7.79 -6.99
C ARG A 18 13.04 -8.56 -8.21
N SER A 19 11.85 -9.13 -8.08
CA SER A 19 11.14 -9.86 -9.12
C SER A 19 9.63 -9.73 -8.90
N GLU A 20 8.82 -10.33 -9.76
CA GLU A 20 7.37 -10.42 -9.53
C GLU A 20 7.01 -11.12 -8.20
N GLU A 21 7.85 -12.04 -7.72
CA GLU A 21 7.66 -12.79 -6.48
C GLU A 21 8.31 -12.11 -5.26
N SER A 22 9.09 -11.05 -5.49
CA SER A 22 9.81 -10.29 -4.47
C SER A 22 9.79 -8.81 -4.85
N HIS A 23 8.92 -8.02 -4.23
CA HIS A 23 8.62 -6.67 -4.68
C HIS A 23 8.51 -5.69 -3.52
N PHE A 24 8.75 -4.42 -3.80
CA PHE A 24 8.55 -3.36 -2.84
C PHE A 24 7.07 -3.06 -2.64
N ALA A 25 6.73 -2.72 -1.39
CA ALA A 25 5.39 -2.29 -0.98
C ALA A 25 5.50 -1.21 0.12
N GLY A 26 4.41 -1.01 0.85
CA GLY A 26 4.39 -0.20 2.07
C GLY A 26 4.63 1.29 1.89
N GLY A 27 5.15 1.89 2.96
CA GLY A 27 5.27 3.34 3.07
C GLY A 27 6.27 3.96 2.11
N LEU A 28 7.38 3.27 1.80
CA LEU A 28 8.40 3.78 0.89
C LEU A 28 7.83 4.00 -0.51
N VAL A 29 7.10 3.01 -1.04
CA VAL A 29 6.51 3.08 -2.39
C VAL A 29 5.47 4.19 -2.48
N LEU A 30 4.59 4.31 -1.48
CA LEU A 30 3.58 5.37 -1.43
C LEU A 30 4.19 6.76 -1.35
N ASN A 31 5.35 6.88 -0.69
CA ASN A 31 5.96 8.16 -0.37
C ASN A 31 7.26 8.42 -1.15
N ALA A 32 7.51 7.69 -2.24
CA ALA A 32 8.68 7.89 -3.10
C ALA A 32 8.58 9.14 -3.98
N GLY A 33 7.37 9.64 -4.26
CA GLY A 33 7.10 10.82 -5.09
C GLY A 33 7.63 12.12 -4.48
N GLU A 34 7.97 13.11 -5.34
CA GLU A 34 8.50 14.40 -4.89
C GLU A 34 7.49 15.21 -4.07
N ASP A 35 6.21 15.03 -4.33
CA ASP A 35 5.11 15.75 -3.68
C ASP A 35 4.51 14.99 -2.49
N SER A 36 5.12 13.86 -2.09
CA SER A 36 4.63 13.09 -0.96
C SER A 36 4.58 13.92 0.33
N PRO A 37 3.51 13.83 1.12
CA PRO A 37 3.33 14.60 2.35
C PRO A 37 4.31 14.21 3.46
N ARG A 38 4.80 12.97 3.45
CA ARG A 38 5.72 12.46 4.47
C ARG A 38 6.90 11.69 3.88
N TYR A 39 7.89 11.44 4.71
CA TYR A 39 9.00 10.56 4.39
C TYR A 39 8.76 9.14 4.96
N SER A 40 9.26 8.12 4.28
CA SER A 40 9.33 6.76 4.81
C SER A 40 10.80 6.37 4.99
N HIS A 41 11.12 5.77 6.12
CA HIS A 41 12.48 5.31 6.43
C HIS A 41 12.62 3.80 6.29
N ASP A 42 11.49 3.09 6.19
CA ASP A 42 11.45 1.63 6.18
C ASP A 42 11.34 1.14 4.73
N PHE A 43 12.08 0.09 4.40
CA PHE A 43 11.93 -0.67 3.18
C PHE A 43 11.06 -1.89 3.45
N ASP A 44 9.83 -1.91 2.95
CA ASP A 44 8.93 -3.05 3.04
C ASP A 44 9.05 -3.88 1.75
N ILE A 45 9.50 -5.13 1.86
CA ILE A 45 9.68 -6.05 0.74
C ILE A 45 8.79 -7.27 0.96
N PHE A 46 7.86 -7.49 0.05
CA PHE A 46 6.89 -8.56 0.14
C PHE A 46 7.23 -9.73 -0.78
N HIS A 47 6.90 -10.93 -0.31
CA HIS A 47 7.17 -12.20 -0.98
C HIS A 47 5.94 -13.10 -0.91
N GLU A 48 5.71 -13.92 -1.93
CA GLU A 48 4.56 -14.80 -1.99
C GLU A 48 4.71 -16.10 -1.16
N ALA A 49 5.91 -16.36 -0.62
CA ALA A 49 6.19 -17.56 0.17
C ALA A 49 7.28 -17.32 1.22
N GLU A 50 7.20 -18.02 2.35
CA GLU A 50 8.20 -17.94 3.43
C GLU A 50 9.62 -18.34 2.98
N ALA A 51 9.73 -19.33 2.08
CA ALA A 51 11.02 -19.74 1.52
C ALA A 51 11.67 -18.58 0.74
N GLU A 52 10.88 -17.76 0.05
CA GLU A 52 11.37 -16.58 -0.67
C GLU A 52 11.79 -15.47 0.28
N VAL A 53 11.08 -15.25 1.40
CA VAL A 53 11.51 -14.33 2.46
C VAL A 53 12.92 -14.70 2.94
N ALA A 54 13.14 -15.99 3.21
CA ALA A 54 14.46 -16.47 3.67
C ALA A 54 15.55 -16.25 2.63
N ARG A 55 15.29 -16.62 1.37
CA ARG A 55 16.24 -16.50 0.26
C ARG A 55 16.59 -15.04 -0.03
N ALA A 56 15.55 -14.20 -0.20
CA ALA A 56 15.71 -12.80 -0.58
C ALA A 56 16.39 -11.99 0.52
N SER A 57 16.00 -12.18 1.80
CA SER A 57 16.63 -11.46 2.91
C SER A 57 18.11 -11.79 3.05
N CYS A 58 18.50 -13.07 2.87
CA CYS A 58 19.93 -13.45 2.89
C CYS A 58 20.70 -12.84 1.72
N LEU A 59 20.13 -12.84 0.51
CA LEU A 59 20.74 -12.23 -0.68
C LEU A 59 20.91 -10.72 -0.49
N ASP A 60 19.89 -10.04 -0.02
CA ASP A 60 19.89 -8.60 0.20
C ASP A 60 20.93 -8.20 1.25
N VAL A 61 20.97 -8.89 2.39
CA VAL A 61 21.96 -8.66 3.44
C VAL A 61 23.38 -8.87 2.90
N HIS A 62 23.61 -9.95 2.15
CA HIS A 62 24.91 -10.21 1.55
C HIS A 62 25.33 -9.11 0.55
N SER A 63 24.40 -8.67 -0.30
CA SER A 63 24.64 -7.60 -1.29
C SER A 63 24.97 -6.27 -0.61
N LEU A 64 24.24 -5.91 0.44
CA LEU A 64 24.48 -4.70 1.23
C LEU A 64 25.81 -4.75 1.96
N GLN A 65 26.16 -5.88 2.62
CA GLN A 65 27.44 -6.06 3.29
C GLN A 65 28.61 -6.02 2.30
N SER A 66 28.45 -6.62 1.13
CA SER A 66 29.46 -6.57 0.05
C SER A 66 29.67 -5.15 -0.49
N ALA A 67 28.65 -4.29 -0.41
CA ALA A 67 28.73 -2.87 -0.73
C ALA A 67 29.30 -2.00 0.41
N GLY A 68 29.69 -2.61 1.54
CA GLY A 68 30.33 -1.93 2.67
C GLY A 68 29.36 -1.39 3.73
N TYR A 69 28.08 -1.79 3.70
CA TYR A 69 27.13 -1.39 4.74
C TYR A 69 27.16 -2.35 5.93
N GLU A 70 27.00 -1.79 7.13
CA GLU A 70 26.80 -2.56 8.35
C GLU A 70 25.32 -2.92 8.48
N VAL A 71 25.01 -4.24 8.51
CA VAL A 71 23.62 -4.75 8.56
C VAL A 71 23.46 -5.69 9.74
N HIS A 72 22.53 -5.33 10.63
CA HIS A 72 22.18 -6.09 11.83
C HIS A 72 20.81 -6.74 11.69
N GLN A 73 20.76 -8.04 11.93
CA GLN A 73 19.50 -8.78 12.02
C GLN A 73 18.78 -8.44 13.32
N THR A 74 17.59 -7.86 13.27
CA THR A 74 16.88 -7.32 14.44
C THR A 74 15.58 -8.03 14.77
N GLY A 75 15.01 -8.81 13.83
CA GLY A 75 13.76 -9.54 14.04
C GLY A 75 13.55 -10.71 13.08
N GLY A 76 12.65 -11.60 13.46
CA GLY A 76 12.34 -12.83 12.72
C GLY A 76 13.33 -13.98 12.97
N ASP A 77 13.00 -15.15 12.41
CA ASP A 77 13.89 -16.32 12.46
C ASP A 77 14.83 -16.32 11.24
N TRP A 78 16.13 -16.15 11.48
CA TRP A 78 17.15 -16.13 10.45
C TRP A 78 17.76 -17.50 10.16
N LYS A 79 17.44 -18.50 10.97
CA LYS A 79 17.97 -19.88 10.84
C LYS A 79 17.00 -20.78 10.08
N ASN A 80 15.69 -20.53 10.21
CA ASN A 80 14.64 -21.31 9.58
C ASN A 80 13.81 -20.43 8.63
N PRO A 81 13.03 -21.02 7.70
CA PRO A 81 12.01 -20.29 6.96
C PRO A 81 11.06 -19.58 7.93
N ALA A 82 10.74 -18.34 7.65
CA ALA A 82 9.86 -17.51 8.47
C ALA A 82 9.06 -16.56 7.59
N SER A 83 7.84 -16.26 8.01
CA SER A 83 6.97 -15.31 7.32
C SER A 83 7.43 -13.85 7.43
N PHE A 84 8.40 -13.59 8.30
CA PHE A 84 8.90 -12.23 8.54
C PHE A 84 10.37 -12.25 8.96
N ARG A 85 11.16 -11.31 8.41
CA ARG A 85 12.52 -10.97 8.83
C ARG A 85 12.71 -9.48 8.82
N LYS A 86 13.54 -8.99 9.72
CA LYS A 86 13.87 -7.58 9.85
C LYS A 86 15.36 -7.39 10.06
N ALA A 87 15.90 -6.39 9.38
CA ALA A 87 17.27 -5.94 9.63
C ALA A 87 17.34 -4.42 9.73
N LYS A 88 18.40 -3.95 10.35
CA LYS A 88 18.75 -2.54 10.46
C LYS A 88 20.08 -2.32 9.76
N LEU A 89 20.09 -1.41 8.80
CA LEU A 89 21.29 -0.92 8.15
C LEU A 89 21.75 0.34 8.85
N ILE A 90 23.03 0.41 9.19
CA ILE A 90 23.65 1.58 9.82
C ILE A 90 24.74 2.10 8.87
N HIS A 91 24.70 3.41 8.62
CA HIS A 91 25.74 4.09 7.83
C HIS A 91 25.96 5.50 8.37
N ALA A 92 27.10 5.75 8.94
CA ALA A 92 27.40 6.98 9.69
C ALA A 92 26.36 7.22 10.80
N GLU A 93 25.64 8.33 10.75
CA GLU A 93 24.57 8.66 11.72
C GLU A 93 23.17 8.26 11.22
N GLU A 94 23.04 7.78 9.96
CA GLU A 94 21.76 7.37 9.40
C GLU A 94 21.48 5.90 9.66
N GLN A 95 20.20 5.58 9.86
CA GLN A 95 19.71 4.22 10.07
C GLN A 95 18.51 3.97 9.17
N LEU A 96 18.47 2.79 8.54
CA LEU A 96 17.36 2.32 7.73
C LEU A 96 16.88 0.97 8.25
N GLU A 97 15.58 0.76 8.27
CA GLU A 97 14.98 -0.53 8.56
C GLU A 97 14.57 -1.22 7.26
N ILE A 98 14.77 -2.53 7.20
CA ILE A 98 14.40 -3.36 6.05
C ILE A 98 13.59 -4.53 6.59
N ASP A 99 12.36 -4.63 6.12
CA ASP A 99 11.40 -5.64 6.48
C ASP A 99 11.12 -6.54 5.28
N TRP A 100 11.33 -7.84 5.43
CA TRP A 100 10.93 -8.87 4.47
C TRP A 100 9.77 -9.65 5.06
N ALA A 101 8.64 -9.67 4.36
CA ALA A 101 7.44 -10.34 4.83
C ALA A 101 6.83 -11.22 3.75
N ALA A 102 6.28 -12.37 4.15
CA ALA A 102 5.37 -13.12 3.30
C ALA A 102 4.03 -12.39 3.24
N ASP A 103 3.50 -12.20 2.05
CA ASP A 103 2.18 -11.62 1.81
C ASP A 103 1.39 -12.53 0.87
N CYS A 104 0.08 -12.44 0.96
CA CYS A 104 -0.80 -13.21 0.11
C CYS A 104 -0.69 -12.75 -1.35
N ALA A 105 -0.50 -13.71 -2.26
CA ALA A 105 -0.48 -13.43 -3.70
C ALA A 105 -1.84 -12.97 -4.26
N PHE A 106 -2.89 -12.91 -3.45
CA PHE A 106 -4.24 -12.54 -3.86
C PHE A 106 -4.37 -11.01 -3.92
N ARG A 107 -4.50 -10.47 -5.14
CA ARG A 107 -4.51 -9.03 -5.42
C ARG A 107 -5.31 -8.68 -6.65
N PHE A 108 -5.62 -7.42 -6.85
CA PHE A 108 -6.38 -6.93 -8.00
C PHE A 108 -5.52 -6.85 -9.26
N PHE A 109 -4.35 -6.23 -9.15
CA PHE A 109 -3.48 -5.94 -10.29
C PHE A 109 -2.16 -6.70 -10.18
N PRO A 110 -1.51 -7.00 -11.30
CA PRO A 110 -0.17 -7.56 -11.28
C PRO A 110 0.84 -6.63 -10.60
N ILE A 111 1.95 -7.20 -10.18
CA ILE A 111 3.12 -6.44 -9.76
C ILE A 111 3.63 -5.64 -10.96
N GLU A 112 4.05 -4.41 -10.72
CA GLU A 112 4.51 -3.49 -11.75
C GLU A 112 6.02 -3.30 -11.70
N HIS A 113 6.62 -3.13 -12.88
CA HIS A 113 8.00 -2.69 -12.96
C HIS A 113 8.07 -1.16 -12.90
N ASP A 114 8.82 -0.65 -11.92
CA ASP A 114 9.08 0.77 -11.71
C ASP A 114 10.56 1.07 -12.00
N PRO A 115 10.89 2.13 -12.75
CA PRO A 115 12.28 2.40 -13.14
C PRO A 115 13.21 2.74 -11.98
N VAL A 116 12.67 3.12 -10.82
CA VAL A 116 13.43 3.47 -9.61
C VAL A 116 13.41 2.35 -8.58
N LEU A 117 12.22 1.78 -8.35
CA LEU A 117 11.99 0.75 -7.33
C LEU A 117 12.24 -0.68 -7.85
N GLY A 118 12.39 -0.86 -9.15
CA GLY A 118 12.36 -2.20 -9.75
C GLY A 118 10.94 -2.75 -9.77
N TRP A 119 10.67 -3.80 -8.99
CA TRP A 119 9.33 -4.37 -8.88
C TRP A 119 8.59 -3.86 -7.66
N ARG A 120 7.34 -3.43 -7.83
CA ARG A 120 6.50 -2.90 -6.76
C ARG A 120 5.05 -3.38 -6.85
N LEU A 121 4.38 -3.38 -5.71
CA LEU A 121 2.94 -3.62 -5.65
C LEU A 121 2.19 -2.46 -6.34
N HIS A 122 1.12 -2.80 -7.07
CA HIS A 122 0.25 -1.79 -7.67
C HIS A 122 -0.35 -0.85 -6.63
N LEU A 123 -0.45 0.46 -6.93
CA LEU A 123 -0.89 1.48 -5.97
C LEU A 123 -2.28 1.22 -5.39
N PHE A 124 -3.20 0.71 -6.19
CA PHE A 124 -4.54 0.37 -5.71
C PHE A 124 -4.52 -0.79 -4.70
N ASP A 125 -3.69 -1.81 -4.95
CA ASP A 125 -3.50 -2.91 -4.01
C ASP A 125 -2.82 -2.44 -2.71
N MET A 126 -1.90 -1.49 -2.80
CA MET A 126 -1.36 -0.84 -1.61
C MET A 126 -2.42 -0.04 -0.85
N ALA A 127 -3.32 0.65 -1.55
CA ALA A 127 -4.41 1.40 -0.92
C ALA A 127 -5.34 0.47 -0.13
N THR A 128 -5.73 -0.67 -0.71
CA THR A 128 -6.56 -1.66 -0.01
C THR A 128 -5.83 -2.28 1.19
N ASN A 129 -4.54 -2.59 1.07
CA ASN A 129 -3.72 -3.07 2.19
C ASN A 129 -3.58 -2.02 3.31
N LYS A 130 -3.46 -0.73 2.95
CA LYS A 130 -3.42 0.38 3.92
C LYS A 130 -4.75 0.56 4.66
N ALA A 131 -5.88 0.38 3.98
CA ALA A 131 -7.20 0.41 4.63
C ALA A 131 -7.34 -0.69 5.68
N LEU A 132 -6.97 -1.93 5.35
CA LEU A 132 -6.95 -3.05 6.29
C LEU A 132 -5.97 -2.81 7.45
N ALA A 133 -4.78 -2.28 7.15
CA ALA A 133 -3.80 -1.96 8.19
C ALA A 133 -4.31 -0.88 9.16
N LEU A 134 -4.95 0.19 8.64
CA LEU A 134 -5.52 1.24 9.48
C LEU A 134 -6.66 0.72 10.36
N ALA A 135 -7.48 -0.22 9.86
CA ALA A 135 -8.53 -0.87 10.63
C ALA A 135 -7.99 -1.80 11.72
N ALA A 136 -6.82 -2.42 11.50
CA ALA A 136 -6.22 -3.36 12.43
C ALA A 136 -5.34 -2.72 13.51
N ARG A 137 -4.77 -1.54 13.21
CA ARG A 137 -3.79 -0.88 14.10
C ARG A 137 -3.92 0.64 14.09
N SER A 138 -3.74 1.26 15.26
CA SER A 138 -3.81 2.73 15.42
C SER A 138 -2.45 3.39 15.13
N VAL A 139 -1.99 3.35 13.89
CA VAL A 139 -0.72 3.97 13.51
C VAL A 139 -0.97 5.23 12.70
N THR A 140 -0.54 6.38 13.22
CA THR A 140 -0.82 7.70 12.64
C THR A 140 -0.32 7.86 11.20
N ARG A 141 0.80 7.20 10.83
CA ARG A 141 1.31 7.23 9.44
C ARG A 141 0.35 6.55 8.44
N ASP A 142 -0.35 5.47 8.84
CA ASP A 142 -1.32 4.81 7.96
C ASP A 142 -2.52 5.71 7.69
N TYR A 143 -2.92 6.52 8.67
CA TYR A 143 -3.94 7.54 8.52
C TYR A 143 -3.54 8.62 7.49
N VAL A 144 -2.31 9.15 7.57
CA VAL A 144 -1.80 10.12 6.59
C VAL A 144 -1.77 9.54 5.19
N ASP A 145 -1.32 8.29 5.06
CA ASP A 145 -1.26 7.59 3.77
C ASP A 145 -2.66 7.41 3.14
N ILE A 146 -3.68 7.08 3.94
CA ILE A 146 -5.06 6.93 3.42
C ILE A 146 -5.65 8.26 2.97
N VAL A 147 -5.41 9.36 3.71
CA VAL A 147 -5.88 10.69 3.29
C VAL A 147 -5.24 11.11 1.98
N GLU A 148 -3.96 10.78 1.78
CA GLU A 148 -3.28 11.08 0.51
C GLU A 148 -3.76 10.18 -0.64
N LEU A 149 -3.99 8.91 -0.36
CA LEU A 149 -4.50 7.95 -1.35
C LEU A 149 -5.91 8.29 -1.84
N ASP A 150 -6.75 8.93 -1.00
CA ASP A 150 -8.09 9.39 -1.40
C ASP A 150 -8.07 10.37 -2.57
N ARG A 151 -6.96 11.07 -2.79
CA ARG A 151 -6.81 11.96 -3.94
C ARG A 151 -6.69 11.21 -5.26
N THR A 152 -6.21 9.98 -5.22
CA THR A 152 -6.04 9.12 -6.40
C THR A 152 -7.17 8.12 -6.54
N TYR A 153 -7.55 7.49 -5.42
CA TYR A 153 -8.59 6.48 -5.35
C TYR A 153 -9.58 6.85 -4.25
N PRO A 154 -10.86 7.12 -4.58
CA PRO A 154 -11.85 7.46 -3.57
C PRO A 154 -11.92 6.42 -2.44
N LEU A 155 -12.05 6.88 -1.19
CA LEU A 155 -12.04 5.99 -0.02
C LEU A 155 -13.10 4.90 -0.12
N GLU A 156 -14.28 5.21 -0.66
CA GLU A 156 -15.35 4.26 -0.91
C GLU A 156 -14.93 3.10 -1.83
N ALA A 157 -14.14 3.40 -2.87
CA ALA A 157 -13.59 2.39 -3.77
C ALA A 157 -12.55 1.51 -3.07
N ILE A 158 -11.67 2.13 -2.28
CA ILE A 158 -10.64 1.43 -1.51
C ILE A 158 -11.30 0.48 -0.50
N VAL A 159 -12.25 0.98 0.27
CA VAL A 159 -12.94 0.22 1.33
C VAL A 159 -13.75 -0.93 0.76
N TRP A 160 -14.50 -0.69 -0.34
CA TRP A 160 -15.28 -1.73 -1.01
C TRP A 160 -14.38 -2.86 -1.53
N ALA A 161 -13.31 -2.51 -2.21
CA ALA A 161 -12.36 -3.48 -2.77
C ALA A 161 -11.59 -4.24 -1.67
N ALA A 162 -11.20 -3.59 -0.58
CA ALA A 162 -10.45 -4.20 0.52
C ALA A 162 -11.18 -5.39 1.14
N CYS A 163 -12.54 -5.39 1.16
CA CYS A 163 -13.34 -6.53 1.61
C CYS A 163 -13.13 -7.80 0.77
N GLY A 164 -12.57 -7.70 -0.44
CA GLY A 164 -12.19 -8.86 -1.23
C GLY A 164 -10.91 -9.56 -0.73
N LYS A 165 -10.05 -8.82 -0.04
CA LYS A 165 -8.81 -9.36 0.55
C LYS A 165 -9.04 -9.90 1.97
N ASP A 166 -10.04 -9.37 2.68
CA ASP A 166 -10.44 -9.87 4.00
C ASP A 166 -11.97 -9.96 4.07
N GLN A 167 -12.47 -11.17 3.93
CA GLN A 167 -13.90 -11.48 3.93
C GLN A 167 -14.57 -11.35 5.33
N GLY A 168 -13.80 -11.08 6.36
CA GLY A 168 -14.32 -10.76 7.70
C GLY A 168 -14.95 -9.37 7.77
N PHE A 169 -14.73 -8.51 6.76
CA PHE A 169 -15.27 -7.16 6.71
C PHE A 169 -16.41 -7.02 5.70
N SER A 170 -17.42 -6.25 6.09
CA SER A 170 -18.25 -5.52 5.14
C SER A 170 -17.67 -4.11 4.95
N PRO A 171 -18.00 -3.40 3.85
CA PRO A 171 -17.49 -2.04 3.64
C PRO A 171 -17.82 -1.08 4.79
N MET A 172 -19.04 -1.16 5.34
CA MET A 172 -19.44 -0.32 6.48
C MET A 172 -18.66 -0.66 7.75
N LEU A 173 -18.46 -1.96 8.03
CA LEU A 173 -17.67 -2.38 9.20
C LEU A 173 -16.20 -1.94 9.07
N LEU A 174 -15.61 -2.11 7.88
CA LEU A 174 -14.24 -1.67 7.63
C LEU A 174 -14.09 -0.15 7.82
N LEU A 175 -15.01 0.63 7.25
CA LEU A 175 -15.03 2.09 7.40
C LEU A 175 -15.19 2.51 8.87
N GLU A 176 -16.08 1.84 9.62
CA GLU A 176 -16.25 2.07 11.06
C GLU A 176 -14.97 1.79 11.85
N MET A 177 -14.31 0.66 11.57
CA MET A 177 -13.04 0.31 12.22
C MET A 177 -11.95 1.31 11.91
N MET A 178 -11.83 1.76 10.65
CA MET A 178 -10.89 2.81 10.26
C MET A 178 -11.18 4.13 10.99
N ARG A 179 -12.44 4.55 11.11
CA ARG A 179 -12.87 5.74 11.88
C ARG A 179 -12.52 5.61 13.36
N ARG A 180 -12.71 4.42 13.93
CA ARG A 180 -12.43 4.15 15.34
C ARG A 180 -10.95 4.28 15.69
N PHE A 181 -10.07 3.81 14.80
CA PHE A 181 -8.63 3.80 15.03
C PHE A 181 -7.91 5.01 14.43
N ALA A 182 -8.53 5.76 13.54
CA ALA A 182 -7.98 6.99 12.98
C ALA A 182 -8.02 8.14 13.99
N ARG A 183 -7.33 7.98 15.11
CA ARG A 183 -7.17 9.03 16.11
C ARG A 183 -5.92 9.82 15.80
N ILE A 184 -6.08 11.08 15.40
CA ILE A 184 -4.95 11.99 15.25
C ILE A 184 -4.47 12.35 16.65
N ASN A 185 -3.27 11.91 17.00
CA ASN A 185 -2.55 12.46 18.12
C ASN A 185 -1.57 13.51 17.60
N PRO A 186 -1.76 14.81 17.90
CA PRO A 186 -0.85 15.86 17.42
C PRO A 186 0.63 15.59 17.73
N ARG A 187 0.93 15.02 18.90
CA ARG A 187 2.31 14.66 19.26
C ARG A 187 2.89 13.55 18.39
N GLN A 188 2.06 12.63 17.93
CA GLN A 188 2.50 11.59 16.99
C GLN A 188 2.70 12.15 15.58
N LEU A 189 1.93 13.15 15.17
CA LEU A 189 2.16 13.85 13.90
C LEU A 189 3.49 14.60 13.91
N GLU A 190 3.88 15.19 15.03
CA GLU A 190 5.18 15.85 15.20
C GLU A 190 6.37 14.89 15.03
N THR A 191 6.17 13.60 15.32
CA THR A 191 7.21 12.57 15.13
C THR A 191 7.29 12.05 13.67
N ILE A 192 6.28 12.34 12.85
CA ILE A 192 6.31 11.97 11.43
C ILE A 192 7.18 12.99 10.70
N GLN A 193 8.26 12.52 10.12
CA GLN A 193 9.04 13.37 9.23
C GLN A 193 8.23 13.68 7.97
N ALA A 194 7.80 14.92 7.86
CA ALA A 194 6.91 15.40 6.81
C ALA A 194 7.37 16.75 6.27
N ARG A 195 6.95 17.08 5.05
CA ARG A 195 7.22 18.41 4.46
C ARG A 195 6.35 19.47 5.08
N GLN A 196 5.05 19.22 5.11
CA GLN A 196 4.04 20.06 5.75
C GLN A 196 2.84 19.19 6.09
N LEU A 197 2.67 18.81 7.35
CA LEU A 197 1.44 18.21 7.84
C LEU A 197 0.71 19.26 8.66
N ASP A 198 -0.44 19.72 8.14
CA ASP A 198 -1.38 20.50 8.93
C ASP A 198 -2.37 19.55 9.59
N PRO A 199 -2.32 19.39 10.93
CA PRO A 199 -3.21 18.48 11.65
C PRO A 199 -4.70 18.82 11.49
N VAL A 200 -5.01 20.12 11.33
CA VAL A 200 -6.39 20.60 11.20
C VAL A 200 -6.92 20.28 9.81
N ALA A 201 -6.13 20.55 8.76
CA ALA A 201 -6.48 20.20 7.40
C ALA A 201 -6.62 18.68 7.24
N LEU A 202 -5.67 17.91 7.75
CA LEU A 202 -5.68 16.44 7.70
C LEU A 202 -6.95 15.87 8.38
N LYS A 203 -7.33 16.41 9.54
CA LYS A 203 -8.55 15.97 10.24
C LYS A 203 -9.81 16.34 9.47
N ARG A 204 -9.87 17.55 8.93
CA ARG A 204 -11.00 18.00 8.10
C ARG A 204 -11.15 17.09 6.88
N ASP A 205 -10.08 16.84 6.15
CA ASP A 205 -10.08 16.03 4.94
C ASP A 205 -10.51 14.58 5.25
N TRP A 206 -10.06 14.02 6.38
CA TRP A 206 -10.52 12.73 6.87
C TRP A 206 -12.02 12.69 7.15
N ILE A 207 -12.56 13.68 7.84
CA ILE A 207 -14.00 13.74 8.14
C ILE A 207 -14.79 13.78 6.83
N MET A 208 -14.43 14.70 5.92
CA MET A 208 -15.11 14.87 4.64
C MET A 208 -15.09 13.60 3.79
N MET A 209 -13.90 12.96 3.62
CA MET A 209 -13.78 11.75 2.82
C MET A 209 -14.52 10.56 3.44
N SER A 210 -14.49 10.44 4.77
CA SER A 210 -15.15 9.33 5.45
C SER A 210 -16.68 9.48 5.47
N GLU A 211 -17.23 10.70 5.57
CA GLU A 211 -18.65 10.96 5.42
C GLU A 211 -19.12 10.71 3.98
N ARG A 212 -18.35 11.14 2.99
CA ARG A 212 -18.63 10.84 1.58
C ARG A 212 -18.64 9.33 1.34
N ALA A 213 -17.63 8.61 1.83
CA ALA A 213 -17.53 7.17 1.66
C ALA A 213 -18.70 6.42 2.29
N ASP A 214 -19.15 6.84 3.48
CA ASP A 214 -20.34 6.31 4.16
C ASP A 214 -21.59 6.47 3.30
N ALA A 215 -21.85 7.69 2.83
CA ALA A 215 -23.02 7.99 2.00
C ALA A 215 -23.00 7.21 0.67
N GLU A 216 -21.86 7.13 0.00
CA GLU A 216 -21.72 6.44 -1.28
C GLU A 216 -21.81 4.91 -1.14
N ILE A 217 -21.19 4.32 -0.11
CA ILE A 217 -21.29 2.88 0.18
C ILE A 217 -22.73 2.51 0.49
N THR A 218 -23.42 3.29 1.34
CA THR A 218 -24.84 3.09 1.66
C THR A 218 -25.70 3.17 0.41
N ARG A 219 -25.49 4.20 -0.40
CA ARG A 219 -26.23 4.38 -1.66
C ARG A 219 -26.07 3.16 -2.59
N VAL A 220 -24.84 2.66 -2.80
CA VAL A 220 -24.60 1.50 -3.67
C VAL A 220 -25.25 0.24 -3.07
N ALA A 221 -25.12 0.03 -1.77
CA ALA A 221 -25.73 -1.11 -1.10
C ALA A 221 -27.26 -1.13 -1.25
N ASP A 222 -27.90 0.05 -1.18
CA ASP A 222 -29.36 0.19 -1.27
C ASP A 222 -29.90 0.15 -2.71
N THR A 223 -29.16 0.75 -3.66
CA THR A 223 -29.65 0.94 -5.04
C THR A 223 -29.14 -0.09 -6.03
N LEU A 224 -28.04 -0.78 -5.73
CA LEU A 224 -27.37 -1.75 -6.59
C LEU A 224 -27.00 -3.02 -5.80
N PRO A 225 -27.97 -3.71 -5.17
CA PRO A 225 -27.70 -4.84 -4.27
C PRO A 225 -27.07 -6.06 -4.98
N GLU A 226 -27.13 -6.11 -6.32
CA GLU A 226 -26.52 -7.15 -7.14
C GLU A 226 -24.99 -6.98 -7.28
N ILE A 227 -24.45 -5.83 -6.92
CA ILE A 227 -23.00 -5.57 -7.03
C ILE A 227 -22.26 -6.36 -5.96
N PRO A 228 -21.31 -7.22 -6.38
CA PRO A 228 -20.57 -8.04 -5.42
C PRO A 228 -19.64 -7.19 -4.56
N LEU A 229 -19.52 -7.59 -3.30
CA LEU A 229 -18.51 -7.03 -2.39
C LEU A 229 -17.10 -7.46 -2.79
N GLY A 230 -16.10 -6.68 -2.41
CA GLY A 230 -14.73 -7.05 -2.58
C GLY A 230 -14.22 -7.01 -4.03
N VAL A 231 -14.83 -6.18 -4.86
CA VAL A 231 -14.41 -5.95 -6.25
C VAL A 231 -13.90 -4.53 -6.39
N ALA A 232 -13.02 -4.30 -7.36
CA ALA A 232 -12.69 -2.98 -7.86
C ALA A 232 -13.59 -2.63 -9.05
N PHE A 233 -13.84 -1.35 -9.25
CA PHE A 233 -14.48 -0.82 -10.44
C PHE A 233 -13.40 -0.13 -11.28
N VAL A 234 -13.35 -0.43 -12.56
CA VAL A 234 -12.33 0.13 -13.47
C VAL A 234 -12.98 0.79 -14.67
N ASP A 235 -12.40 1.88 -15.12
CA ASP A 235 -12.82 2.59 -16.32
C ASP A 235 -12.39 1.86 -17.60
N GLY A 236 -12.75 2.42 -18.77
CA GLY A 236 -12.36 1.89 -20.07
C GLY A 236 -10.86 1.87 -20.35
N LYS A 237 -10.03 2.42 -19.46
CA LYS A 237 -8.55 2.36 -19.52
C LYS A 237 -7.97 1.40 -18.48
N GLY A 238 -8.83 0.77 -17.67
CA GLY A 238 -8.41 -0.12 -16.59
C GLY A 238 -8.04 0.59 -15.28
N SER A 239 -8.30 1.90 -15.17
CA SER A 239 -7.99 2.66 -13.96
C SER A 239 -9.07 2.47 -12.90
N PRO A 240 -8.69 2.19 -11.63
CA PRO A 240 -9.67 2.06 -10.55
C PRO A 240 -10.42 3.36 -10.27
N GLY A 241 -11.73 3.24 -10.02
CA GLY A 241 -12.63 4.33 -9.70
C GLY A 241 -13.81 3.89 -8.83
N TRP A 242 -14.85 4.72 -8.73
CA TRP A 242 -16.05 4.43 -7.97
C TRP A 242 -17.31 4.48 -8.84
N ILE A 243 -18.15 3.46 -8.73
CA ILE A 243 -19.38 3.29 -9.53
C ILE A 243 -20.44 4.34 -9.25
N GLY A 244 -20.23 5.24 -8.30
CA GLY A 244 -21.26 6.16 -7.83
C GLY A 244 -21.89 7.04 -8.90
N ARG A 245 -21.16 7.43 -9.93
CA ARG A 245 -21.61 8.44 -10.91
C ARG A 245 -21.37 8.04 -12.36
N ASP A 246 -20.54 7.03 -12.60
CA ASP A 246 -20.19 6.59 -13.93
C ASP A 246 -20.68 5.16 -14.16
N SER A 247 -21.68 5.01 -15.03
CA SER A 247 -22.26 3.70 -15.41
C SER A 247 -21.39 2.89 -16.36
N THR A 248 -20.27 3.43 -16.83
CA THR A 248 -19.36 2.77 -17.77
C THR A 248 -18.29 1.93 -17.07
N LEU A 249 -18.21 1.97 -15.73
CA LEU A 249 -17.24 1.22 -14.97
C LEU A 249 -17.52 -0.29 -15.00
N GLN A 250 -16.47 -1.07 -15.18
CA GLN A 250 -16.50 -2.53 -15.21
C GLN A 250 -16.04 -3.11 -13.87
N ILE A 251 -16.57 -4.28 -13.52
CA ILE A 251 -16.16 -5.01 -12.33
C ILE A 251 -14.84 -5.71 -12.60
N HIS A 252 -13.85 -5.46 -11.76
CA HIS A 252 -12.57 -6.14 -11.73
C HIS A 252 -12.40 -6.90 -10.42
N ARG A 253 -12.13 -8.21 -10.50
CA ARG A 253 -12.02 -9.11 -9.34
C ARG A 253 -10.57 -9.36 -8.98
N PRO A 254 -10.25 -9.48 -7.68
CA PRO A 254 -8.92 -9.92 -7.28
C PRO A 254 -8.72 -11.39 -7.63
N THR A 255 -7.51 -11.75 -7.99
CA THR A 255 -7.09 -13.11 -8.35
C THR A 255 -5.73 -13.42 -7.73
N VAL A 256 -5.30 -14.68 -7.77
CA VAL A 256 -3.92 -15.04 -7.46
C VAL A 256 -3.01 -14.33 -8.45
N ARG A 257 -2.05 -13.56 -7.95
CA ARG A 257 -1.10 -12.70 -8.69
C ARG A 257 -1.70 -11.51 -9.43
N GLY A 258 -3.01 -11.27 -9.29
CA GLY A 258 -3.70 -10.20 -9.99
C GLY A 258 -3.76 -10.41 -11.50
N CYS A 259 -4.55 -9.59 -12.17
CA CYS A 259 -4.57 -9.54 -13.63
C CYS A 259 -4.91 -8.11 -14.08
N TRP A 260 -4.50 -7.76 -15.30
CA TRP A 260 -4.96 -6.51 -15.89
C TRP A 260 -6.44 -6.62 -16.27
N PRO A 261 -7.23 -5.56 -16.08
CA PRO A 261 -8.62 -5.55 -16.51
C PRO A 261 -8.74 -5.80 -18.02
N LEU A 262 -9.74 -6.59 -18.42
CA LEU A 262 -10.12 -6.69 -19.83
C LEU A 262 -10.80 -5.40 -20.23
N VAL A 263 -10.06 -4.50 -20.86
CA VAL A 263 -10.61 -3.25 -21.40
C VAL A 263 -11.43 -3.58 -22.64
N ILE A 264 -12.77 -3.41 -22.56
CA ILE A 264 -13.65 -3.49 -23.71
C ILE A 264 -13.66 -2.09 -24.33
N PRO A 265 -13.13 -1.89 -25.56
CA PRO A 265 -13.23 -0.59 -26.20
C PRO A 265 -14.70 -0.19 -26.28
N GLY A 266 -15.03 1.01 -25.77
CA GLY A 266 -16.34 1.59 -25.98
C GLY A 266 -16.66 1.67 -27.49
N PRO A 267 -17.93 1.74 -27.89
CA PRO A 267 -18.27 1.97 -29.29
C PRO A 267 -17.53 3.24 -29.75
N ALA A 268 -16.83 3.12 -30.88
CA ALA A 268 -16.13 4.25 -31.47
C ALA A 268 -17.16 5.37 -31.65
N GLU A 269 -16.90 6.54 -31.04
CA GLU A 269 -17.68 7.74 -31.32
C GLU A 269 -17.55 8.01 -32.83
N GLY A 270 -18.66 7.77 -33.55
CA GLY A 270 -18.78 7.98 -35.00
C GLY A 270 -19.03 9.46 -35.32
#